data_208ba70ae90ac69817b913839a14b8d7
#
_entry.id   208ba70ae90ac69817b913839a14b8d7
#
_cell.length_a   1.000
_cell.length_b   1.000
_cell.length_c   1.000
_cell.angle_alpha   90.00
_cell.angle_beta   90.00
_cell.angle_gamma   90.00
#
_symmetry.space_group_name_H-M   'P 1'
#
loop_
_entity.id
_entity.type
_entity.pdbx_description
1 polymer ?
#
loop_
_entity_poly.entity_id
_entity_poly.type
_entity_poly.pdbx_seq_one_letter_code
_entity_poly.pdbx_strand_id
1 'polypeptide(L)'
;MYYRLPNKEILRGFQMNNINFIQNAIMQLEGGAFQKLFDAYLYKKYKFNNIQTLGVQTGTNKTTKGTPDAYVLTDDKKYILINYGTVSSQSAKKIRDDILSCYDKSKLLLPKDKIKKIICGYCSTNIHIEQFDSIMGTIEGVEIELIGIDTLSHDLAFLYPHIAKDELGIEIDTNQFFEVEDFVKSYDANGINAPINCDFLHRESEFTETCTSIINNKVTILTGASGIGKTRLALEVCRQQDNGKTKVFCVKSNGNFLYEDIKYYISDSGKYLIFFDDVNMVVSLDNVLDTILTLPTDFDVKLLFSVRDYAKERVIDAVSRYVLPNIIEIGRFKDDEIKDILKSDLEIVNPDYLKKIAEIANGNIRLAFLAGMRSINDGYQAIRNAEDIFKNYYGRIIDEAKLTKEDILM
;
A
#
# COMPACT_ATOMS: atom_id res chain seq x y z
N MET A 1 -15.37 29.04 9.85
CA MET A 1 -15.73 28.83 8.43
C MET A 1 -15.99 27.34 8.26
N TYR A 2 -17.26 26.94 8.17
CA TYR A 2 -17.66 25.54 8.11
C TYR A 2 -17.27 24.98 6.72
N TYR A 3 -16.25 24.11 6.64
CA TYR A 3 -16.01 23.30 5.45
C TYR A 3 -17.12 22.24 5.37
N ARG A 4 -17.98 22.37 4.37
CA ARG A 4 -18.96 21.34 4.00
C ARG A 4 -18.19 20.07 3.65
N LEU A 5 -18.53 18.96 4.30
CA LEU A 5 -18.14 17.61 3.89
C LEU A 5 -18.44 17.44 2.39
N PRO A 6 -17.57 16.82 1.62
CA PRO A 6 -17.89 16.52 0.23
C PRO A 6 -19.17 15.69 0.20
N ASN A 7 -20.11 16.13 -0.63
CA ASN A 7 -21.44 15.57 -0.73
C ASN A 7 -21.36 14.08 -1.06
N LYS A 8 -22.12 13.22 -0.37
CA LYS A 8 -22.21 11.77 -0.66
C LYS A 8 -22.48 11.48 -2.16
N GLU A 9 -23.05 12.44 -2.88
CA GLU A 9 -23.25 12.37 -4.33
C GLU A 9 -21.95 12.53 -5.15
N ILE A 10 -20.98 13.35 -4.69
CA ILE A 10 -19.68 13.50 -5.36
C ILE A 10 -18.85 12.22 -5.20
N LEU A 11 -18.87 11.61 -4.02
CA LEU A 11 -18.20 10.33 -3.76
C LEU A 11 -18.81 9.18 -4.56
N ARG A 12 -20.15 9.13 -4.70
CA ARG A 12 -20.82 8.18 -5.60
C ARG A 12 -20.47 8.40 -7.07
N GLY A 13 -20.33 9.63 -7.51
CA GLY A 13 -19.96 9.96 -8.89
C GLY A 13 -18.53 9.51 -9.24
N PHE A 14 -17.58 9.65 -8.32
CA PHE A 14 -16.19 9.19 -8.51
C PHE A 14 -16.09 7.65 -8.56
N GLN A 15 -16.82 6.97 -7.66
CA GLN A 15 -16.89 5.51 -7.61
C GLN A 15 -17.52 4.88 -8.86
N MET A 16 -18.58 5.47 -9.40
CA MET A 16 -19.20 5.01 -10.65
C MET A 16 -18.28 5.18 -11.86
N ASN A 17 -17.44 6.21 -11.89
CA ASN A 17 -16.47 6.41 -12.97
C ASN A 17 -15.41 5.30 -12.98
N ASN A 18 -14.89 4.87 -11.83
CA ASN A 18 -13.88 3.81 -11.75
C ASN A 18 -14.41 2.47 -12.22
N ILE A 19 -15.63 2.07 -11.84
CA ILE A 19 -16.25 0.83 -12.32
C ILE A 19 -16.36 0.85 -13.84
N ASN A 20 -16.86 1.93 -14.43
CA ASN A 20 -16.99 2.07 -15.88
C ASN A 20 -15.63 2.01 -16.60
N PHE A 21 -14.59 2.60 -16.01
CA PHE A 21 -13.22 2.50 -16.53
C PHE A 21 -12.72 1.06 -16.54
N ILE A 22 -12.91 0.35 -15.44
CA ILE A 22 -12.54 -1.07 -15.31
C ILE A 22 -13.33 -1.92 -16.30
N GLN A 23 -14.65 -1.73 -16.41
CA GLN A 23 -15.49 -2.45 -17.36
C GLN A 23 -15.01 -2.25 -18.81
N ASN A 24 -14.74 -1.00 -19.19
CA ASN A 24 -14.24 -0.68 -20.53
C ASN A 24 -12.88 -1.33 -20.79
N ALA A 25 -11.98 -1.34 -19.82
CA ALA A 25 -10.68 -1.98 -19.94
C ALA A 25 -10.82 -3.51 -20.08
N ILE A 26 -11.68 -4.14 -19.27
CA ILE A 26 -11.95 -5.59 -19.37
C ILE A 26 -12.51 -5.95 -20.74
N MET A 27 -13.45 -5.16 -21.27
CA MET A 27 -14.06 -5.43 -22.59
C MET A 27 -13.06 -5.34 -23.76
N GLN A 28 -11.93 -4.66 -23.57
CA GLN A 28 -10.88 -4.54 -24.59
C GLN A 28 -9.81 -5.63 -24.49
N LEU A 29 -9.87 -6.49 -23.46
CA LEU A 29 -8.89 -7.55 -23.29
C LEU A 29 -9.06 -8.65 -24.34
N GLU A 30 -7.95 -9.10 -24.90
CA GLU A 30 -7.88 -10.36 -25.64
C GLU A 30 -7.97 -11.57 -24.70
N GLY A 31 -8.35 -12.73 -25.22
CA GLY A 31 -8.63 -13.93 -24.43
C GLY A 31 -7.54 -14.30 -23.43
N GLY A 32 -6.27 -14.24 -23.82
CA GLY A 32 -5.15 -14.56 -22.92
C GLY A 32 -4.91 -13.54 -21.82
N ALA A 33 -5.16 -12.23 -22.09
CA ALA A 33 -5.06 -11.18 -21.08
C ALA A 33 -6.23 -11.25 -20.09
N PHE A 34 -7.44 -11.52 -20.59
CA PHE A 34 -8.60 -11.75 -19.73
C PHE A 34 -8.39 -12.96 -18.80
N GLN A 35 -7.81 -14.04 -19.34
CA GLN A 35 -7.49 -15.21 -18.52
C GLN A 35 -6.51 -14.87 -17.40
N LYS A 36 -5.43 -14.10 -17.64
CA LYS A 36 -4.48 -13.69 -16.61
C LYS A 36 -5.15 -12.85 -15.53
N LEU A 37 -5.95 -11.86 -15.91
CA LEU A 37 -6.73 -11.05 -15.00
C LEU A 37 -7.64 -11.93 -14.13
N PHE A 38 -8.35 -12.87 -14.75
CA PHE A 38 -9.30 -13.71 -14.04
C PHE A 38 -8.62 -14.72 -13.13
N ASP A 39 -7.47 -15.28 -13.53
CA ASP A 39 -6.65 -16.13 -12.68
C ASP A 39 -6.15 -15.38 -11.44
N ALA A 40 -5.64 -14.15 -11.60
CA ALA A 40 -5.22 -13.30 -10.49
C ALA A 40 -6.39 -13.02 -9.52
N TYR A 41 -7.56 -12.73 -10.07
CA TYR A 41 -8.78 -12.53 -9.29
C TYR A 41 -9.20 -13.79 -8.52
N LEU A 42 -9.22 -14.96 -9.15
CA LEU A 42 -9.56 -16.23 -8.51
C LEU A 42 -8.57 -16.62 -7.41
N TYR A 43 -7.28 -16.39 -7.65
CA TYR A 43 -6.24 -16.56 -6.63
C TYR A 43 -6.57 -15.80 -5.36
N LYS A 44 -6.98 -14.55 -5.51
CA LYS A 44 -7.25 -13.66 -4.37
C LYS A 44 -8.59 -13.98 -3.70
N LYS A 45 -9.63 -14.18 -4.51
CA LYS A 45 -11.00 -14.41 -4.03
C LYS A 45 -11.16 -15.74 -3.30
N TYR A 46 -10.61 -16.82 -3.86
CA TYR A 46 -10.79 -18.18 -3.32
C TYR A 46 -9.55 -18.71 -2.61
N LYS A 47 -8.45 -17.93 -2.56
CA LYS A 47 -7.16 -18.36 -1.98
C LYS A 47 -6.66 -19.68 -2.61
N PHE A 48 -6.86 -19.84 -3.91
CA PHE A 48 -6.34 -21.00 -4.62
C PHE A 48 -4.82 -20.96 -4.64
N ASN A 49 -4.16 -22.02 -4.16
CA ASN A 49 -2.71 -22.08 -4.11
C ASN A 49 -2.07 -22.46 -5.45
N ASN A 50 -2.86 -23.05 -6.36
CA ASN A 50 -2.34 -23.51 -7.64
C ASN A 50 -3.48 -23.63 -8.68
N ILE A 51 -3.49 -22.72 -9.66
CA ILE A 51 -4.35 -22.80 -10.85
C ILE A 51 -3.51 -23.38 -11.99
N GLN A 52 -3.91 -24.53 -12.50
CA GLN A 52 -3.27 -25.17 -13.65
C GLN A 52 -3.93 -24.67 -14.93
N THR A 53 -3.21 -23.88 -15.69
CA THR A 53 -3.68 -23.25 -16.94
C THR A 53 -3.42 -24.17 -18.13
N LEU A 54 -4.46 -24.45 -18.90
CA LEU A 54 -4.39 -25.26 -20.14
C LEU A 54 -4.64 -24.43 -21.39
N GLY A 55 -5.32 -23.31 -21.25
CA GLY A 55 -5.83 -22.48 -22.34
C GLY A 55 -4.87 -21.41 -22.87
N VAL A 56 -3.65 -21.24 -22.31
CA VAL A 56 -2.69 -20.20 -22.72
C VAL A 56 -1.31 -20.80 -22.99
N GLN A 57 -0.68 -20.32 -24.05
CA GLN A 57 0.72 -20.66 -24.35
C GLN A 57 1.64 -19.88 -23.39
N THR A 58 2.45 -20.59 -22.62
CA THR A 58 3.36 -20.01 -21.62
C THR A 58 4.19 -18.85 -22.16
N GLY A 59 4.19 -17.74 -21.44
CA GLY A 59 4.94 -16.53 -21.82
C GLY A 59 4.34 -15.65 -22.90
N THR A 60 3.12 -15.96 -23.37
CA THR A 60 2.42 -15.17 -24.39
C THR A 60 0.97 -14.88 -23.98
N ASN A 61 0.27 -14.03 -24.74
CA ASN A 61 -1.17 -13.84 -24.61
C ASN A 61 -1.98 -14.69 -25.61
N LYS A 62 -1.34 -15.64 -26.30
CA LYS A 62 -2.00 -16.51 -27.25
C LYS A 62 -2.74 -17.64 -26.53
N THR A 63 -4.00 -17.83 -26.90
CA THR A 63 -4.83 -18.92 -26.38
C THR A 63 -4.55 -20.21 -27.16
N THR A 64 -4.60 -21.34 -26.45
CA THR A 64 -4.61 -22.70 -27.01
C THR A 64 -5.97 -23.32 -26.77
N LYS A 65 -6.36 -24.29 -27.61
CA LYS A 65 -7.62 -25.03 -27.40
C LYS A 65 -7.42 -26.01 -26.24
N GLY A 66 -8.12 -25.79 -25.14
CA GLY A 66 -8.20 -26.69 -23.99
C GLY A 66 -9.66 -26.78 -23.50
N THR A 67 -9.99 -27.84 -22.81
CA THR A 67 -11.27 -27.99 -22.08
C THR A 67 -10.99 -28.77 -20.79
N PRO A 68 -11.15 -28.13 -19.62
CA PRO A 68 -11.39 -26.70 -19.38
C PRO A 68 -10.19 -25.81 -19.76
N ASP A 69 -10.33 -24.49 -19.69
CA ASP A 69 -9.22 -23.58 -19.91
C ASP A 69 -8.20 -23.62 -18.76
N ALA A 70 -8.68 -23.84 -17.53
CA ALA A 70 -7.85 -24.07 -16.35
C ALA A 70 -8.57 -24.96 -15.32
N TYR A 71 -7.81 -25.46 -14.35
CA TYR A 71 -8.38 -26.22 -13.24
C TYR A 71 -7.60 -26.07 -11.94
N VAL A 72 -8.27 -26.37 -10.82
CA VAL A 72 -7.66 -26.48 -9.48
C VAL A 72 -7.98 -27.86 -8.93
N LEU A 73 -6.97 -28.54 -8.39
CA LEU A 73 -7.15 -29.77 -7.62
C LEU A 73 -7.33 -29.40 -6.14
N THR A 74 -8.48 -29.77 -5.57
CA THR A 74 -8.79 -29.52 -4.17
C THR A 74 -8.23 -30.60 -3.24
N ASP A 75 -8.15 -30.32 -1.94
CA ASP A 75 -7.61 -31.26 -0.93
C ASP A 75 -8.38 -32.59 -0.87
N ASP A 76 -9.68 -32.56 -1.16
CA ASP A 76 -10.57 -33.74 -1.26
C ASP A 76 -10.42 -34.50 -2.59
N LYS A 77 -9.36 -34.19 -3.37
CA LYS A 77 -9.03 -34.80 -4.67
C LYS A 77 -10.14 -34.68 -5.72
N LYS A 78 -10.90 -33.60 -5.66
CA LYS A 78 -11.85 -33.19 -6.68
C LYS A 78 -11.32 -32.02 -7.48
N TYR A 79 -11.92 -31.75 -8.61
CA TYR A 79 -11.51 -30.68 -9.51
C TYR A 79 -12.52 -29.53 -9.49
N ILE A 80 -11.99 -28.31 -9.46
CA ILE A 80 -12.71 -27.10 -9.83
C ILE A 80 -12.26 -26.77 -11.26
N LEU A 81 -13.20 -26.76 -12.20
CA LEU A 81 -12.93 -26.47 -13.61
C LEU A 81 -13.20 -24.98 -13.85
N ILE A 82 -12.37 -24.35 -14.68
CA ILE A 82 -12.46 -22.91 -14.93
C ILE A 82 -12.49 -22.69 -16.45
N ASN A 83 -13.47 -21.92 -16.91
CA ASN A 83 -13.62 -21.53 -18.32
C ASN A 83 -13.63 -20.00 -18.43
N TYR A 84 -13.07 -19.47 -19.52
CA TYR A 84 -12.98 -18.05 -19.80
C TYR A 84 -13.69 -17.70 -21.10
N GLY A 85 -14.51 -16.67 -21.07
CA GLY A 85 -15.26 -16.21 -22.24
C GLY A 85 -15.08 -14.71 -22.50
N THR A 86 -14.44 -14.36 -23.62
CA THR A 86 -14.31 -12.97 -24.08
C THR A 86 -15.31 -12.59 -25.17
N VAL A 87 -16.31 -13.44 -25.45
CA VAL A 87 -17.28 -13.23 -26.51
C VAL A 87 -18.32 -12.20 -26.06
N SER A 88 -18.42 -11.10 -26.78
CA SER A 88 -19.38 -10.01 -26.50
C SER A 88 -20.81 -10.29 -26.98
N SER A 89 -20.99 -11.21 -27.93
CA SER A 89 -22.31 -11.62 -28.43
C SER A 89 -22.54 -13.11 -28.20
N GLN A 90 -23.79 -13.50 -27.93
CA GLN A 90 -24.18 -14.89 -27.66
C GLN A 90 -23.41 -15.54 -26.46
N SER A 91 -23.03 -14.75 -25.50
CA SER A 91 -22.25 -15.21 -24.34
C SER A 91 -22.94 -16.33 -23.56
N ALA A 92 -24.25 -16.28 -23.36
CA ALA A 92 -25.00 -17.33 -22.69
C ALA A 92 -24.89 -18.69 -23.41
N LYS A 93 -24.97 -18.70 -24.73
CA LYS A 93 -24.77 -19.91 -25.52
C LYS A 93 -23.34 -20.45 -25.39
N LYS A 94 -22.36 -19.59 -25.52
CA LYS A 94 -20.94 -19.95 -25.37
C LYS A 94 -20.65 -20.55 -23.99
N ILE A 95 -21.09 -19.91 -22.91
CA ILE A 95 -20.92 -20.39 -21.55
C ILE A 95 -21.55 -21.78 -21.37
N ARG A 96 -22.77 -21.96 -21.88
CA ARG A 96 -23.45 -23.26 -21.84
C ARG A 96 -22.68 -24.33 -22.61
N ASP A 97 -22.19 -24.03 -23.79
CA ASP A 97 -21.42 -24.95 -24.62
C ASP A 97 -20.08 -25.33 -23.95
N ASP A 98 -19.42 -24.39 -23.28
CA ASP A 98 -18.19 -24.61 -22.50
C ASP A 98 -18.45 -25.52 -21.28
N ILE A 99 -19.54 -25.28 -20.55
CA ILE A 99 -19.96 -26.14 -19.43
C ILE A 99 -20.26 -27.57 -19.93
N LEU A 100 -21.02 -27.72 -21.00
CA LEU A 100 -21.31 -29.02 -21.60
C LEU A 100 -20.05 -29.74 -22.08
N SER A 101 -19.09 -28.99 -22.60
CA SER A 101 -17.81 -29.53 -23.05
C SER A 101 -17.00 -30.16 -21.90
N CYS A 102 -17.10 -29.62 -20.67
CA CYS A 102 -16.50 -30.21 -19.48
C CYS A 102 -17.07 -31.60 -19.10
N TYR A 103 -18.22 -31.95 -19.65
CA TYR A 103 -18.91 -33.23 -19.43
C TYR A 103 -18.86 -34.18 -20.61
N ASP A 104 -18.36 -33.71 -21.74
CA ASP A 104 -18.18 -34.53 -22.93
C ASP A 104 -16.96 -35.43 -22.80
N LYS A 105 -17.19 -36.74 -22.64
CA LYS A 105 -16.12 -37.72 -22.51
C LYS A 105 -15.16 -37.79 -23.70
N SER A 106 -15.56 -37.27 -24.85
CA SER A 106 -14.68 -37.14 -26.02
C SER A 106 -13.68 -36.00 -25.88
N LYS A 107 -13.97 -35.04 -25.03
CA LYS A 107 -13.15 -33.84 -24.78
C LYS A 107 -12.40 -33.88 -23.44
N LEU A 108 -13.04 -34.42 -22.41
CA LEU A 108 -12.46 -34.52 -21.05
C LEU A 108 -12.75 -35.90 -20.46
N LEU A 109 -11.70 -36.71 -20.28
CA LEU A 109 -11.76 -38.04 -19.69
C LEU A 109 -11.80 -37.98 -18.15
N LEU A 110 -12.58 -37.08 -17.58
CA LEU A 110 -12.73 -36.94 -16.12
C LEU A 110 -14.08 -37.50 -15.66
N PRO A 111 -14.13 -38.39 -14.67
CA PRO A 111 -15.39 -38.84 -14.07
C PRO A 111 -16.16 -37.66 -13.44
N LYS A 112 -17.48 -37.65 -13.64
CA LYS A 112 -18.36 -36.56 -13.17
C LYS A 112 -18.31 -36.35 -11.65
N ASP A 113 -18.21 -37.42 -10.88
CA ASP A 113 -18.11 -37.41 -9.41
C ASP A 113 -16.79 -36.74 -8.90
N LYS A 114 -15.81 -36.59 -9.77
CA LYS A 114 -14.57 -35.86 -9.49
C LYS A 114 -14.68 -34.34 -9.73
N ILE A 115 -15.75 -33.86 -10.36
CA ILE A 115 -15.97 -32.44 -10.57
C ILE A 115 -16.75 -31.86 -9.38
N LYS A 116 -16.13 -30.95 -8.66
CA LYS A 116 -16.72 -30.28 -7.49
C LYS A 116 -17.51 -29.03 -7.92
N LYS A 117 -16.92 -28.24 -8.81
CA LYS A 117 -17.45 -26.94 -9.21
C LYS A 117 -16.95 -26.56 -10.61
N ILE A 118 -17.75 -25.80 -11.33
CA ILE A 118 -17.35 -25.15 -12.58
C ILE A 118 -17.48 -23.64 -12.40
N ILE A 119 -16.43 -22.90 -12.62
CA ILE A 119 -16.41 -21.43 -12.58
C ILE A 119 -16.28 -20.92 -14.01
N CYS A 120 -17.19 -20.06 -14.45
CA CYS A 120 -17.15 -19.43 -15.76
C CYS A 120 -17.00 -17.91 -15.60
N GLY A 121 -15.85 -17.38 -16.03
CA GLY A 121 -15.58 -15.96 -16.14
C GLY A 121 -15.97 -15.45 -17.53
N TYR A 122 -16.68 -14.33 -17.61
CA TYR A 122 -17.07 -13.75 -18.90
C TYR A 122 -17.04 -12.22 -18.87
N CYS A 123 -16.63 -11.60 -19.97
CA CYS A 123 -16.50 -10.15 -20.10
C CYS A 123 -17.70 -9.46 -20.75
N SER A 124 -18.79 -10.18 -20.99
CA SER A 124 -20.02 -9.59 -21.51
C SER A 124 -20.97 -9.16 -20.41
N THR A 125 -21.77 -8.13 -20.71
CA THR A 125 -22.90 -7.69 -19.88
C THR A 125 -24.18 -8.44 -20.29
N ASN A 126 -25.20 -8.40 -19.43
CA ASN A 126 -26.60 -8.73 -19.78
C ASN A 126 -26.87 -10.20 -20.12
N ILE A 127 -26.53 -11.12 -19.21
CA ILE A 127 -27.20 -12.42 -19.20
C ILE A 127 -28.57 -12.24 -18.53
N HIS A 128 -29.67 -12.41 -19.30
CA HIS A 128 -31.01 -12.33 -18.76
C HIS A 128 -31.29 -13.47 -17.78
N ILE A 129 -32.19 -13.24 -16.81
CA ILE A 129 -32.51 -14.20 -15.74
C ILE A 129 -32.85 -15.58 -16.30
N GLU A 130 -33.66 -15.64 -17.36
CA GLU A 130 -34.03 -16.92 -18.01
C GLU A 130 -32.83 -17.67 -18.60
N GLN A 131 -31.87 -16.92 -19.16
CA GLN A 131 -30.62 -17.49 -19.70
C GLN A 131 -29.72 -17.96 -18.56
N PHE A 132 -29.64 -17.18 -17.48
CA PHE A 132 -28.90 -17.54 -16.28
C PHE A 132 -29.43 -18.85 -15.67
N ASP A 133 -30.75 -18.95 -15.46
CA ASP A 133 -31.41 -20.17 -14.95
C ASP A 133 -31.17 -21.37 -15.87
N SER A 134 -31.24 -21.16 -17.19
CA SER A 134 -30.94 -22.19 -18.19
C SER A 134 -29.49 -22.68 -18.12
N ILE A 135 -28.53 -21.77 -17.86
CA ILE A 135 -27.11 -22.14 -17.69
C ILE A 135 -26.93 -22.91 -16.38
N MET A 136 -27.49 -22.43 -15.28
CA MET A 136 -27.39 -23.06 -13.96
C MET A 136 -28.01 -24.45 -13.94
N GLY A 137 -29.10 -24.66 -14.69
CA GLY A 137 -29.76 -25.95 -14.89
C GLY A 137 -29.09 -26.89 -15.90
N THR A 138 -27.99 -26.50 -16.52
CA THR A 138 -27.35 -27.28 -17.61
C THR A 138 -26.85 -28.64 -17.11
N ILE A 139 -26.44 -28.74 -15.85
CA ILE A 139 -25.89 -29.97 -15.26
C ILE A 139 -26.40 -30.13 -13.84
N GLU A 140 -26.95 -31.29 -13.56
CA GLU A 140 -27.38 -31.67 -12.20
C GLU A 140 -26.19 -32.19 -11.37
N GLY A 141 -26.16 -31.79 -10.07
CA GLY A 141 -25.24 -32.32 -9.07
C GLY A 141 -23.84 -31.70 -9.06
N VAL A 142 -23.61 -30.62 -9.83
CA VAL A 142 -22.36 -29.85 -9.79
C VAL A 142 -22.67 -28.38 -9.60
N GLU A 143 -21.94 -27.75 -8.72
CA GLU A 143 -22.03 -26.31 -8.49
C GLU A 143 -21.47 -25.56 -9.71
N ILE A 144 -22.26 -24.64 -10.26
CA ILE A 144 -21.86 -23.74 -11.33
C ILE A 144 -21.80 -22.32 -10.76
N GLU A 145 -20.72 -21.61 -11.01
CA GLU A 145 -20.57 -20.19 -10.64
C GLU A 145 -20.28 -19.37 -11.89
N LEU A 146 -21.09 -18.33 -12.09
CA LEU A 146 -20.91 -17.38 -13.19
C LEU A 146 -20.40 -16.06 -12.63
N ILE A 147 -19.25 -15.59 -13.12
CA ILE A 147 -18.66 -14.32 -12.74
C ILE A 147 -18.59 -13.44 -13.98
N GLY A 148 -19.54 -12.52 -14.08
CA GLY A 148 -19.62 -11.58 -15.19
C GLY A 148 -18.83 -10.30 -14.94
N ILE A 149 -18.80 -9.45 -15.96
CA ILE A 149 -18.08 -8.18 -15.93
C ILE A 149 -18.53 -7.26 -14.79
N ASP A 150 -19.81 -7.26 -14.44
CA ASP A 150 -20.35 -6.40 -13.38
C ASP A 150 -19.78 -6.80 -12.02
N THR A 151 -19.82 -8.10 -11.69
CA THR A 151 -19.21 -8.62 -10.45
C THR A 151 -17.72 -8.41 -10.45
N LEU A 152 -17.04 -8.74 -11.54
CA LEU A 152 -15.59 -8.63 -11.66
C LEU A 152 -15.13 -7.17 -11.53
N SER A 153 -15.77 -6.23 -12.23
CA SER A 153 -15.40 -4.82 -12.17
C SER A 153 -15.68 -4.20 -10.79
N HIS A 154 -16.79 -4.59 -10.16
CA HIS A 154 -17.09 -4.17 -8.79
C HIS A 154 -16.03 -4.69 -7.81
N ASP A 155 -15.71 -5.98 -7.85
CA ASP A 155 -14.72 -6.59 -6.96
C ASP A 155 -13.32 -6.01 -7.21
N LEU A 156 -12.95 -5.75 -8.46
CA LEU A 156 -11.69 -5.08 -8.80
C LEU A 156 -11.64 -3.63 -8.30
N ALA A 157 -12.75 -2.91 -8.33
CA ALA A 157 -12.80 -1.52 -7.87
C ALA A 157 -12.72 -1.40 -6.33
N PHE A 158 -13.30 -2.36 -5.59
CA PHE A 158 -13.51 -2.21 -4.15
C PHE A 158 -12.78 -3.24 -3.29
N LEU A 159 -12.56 -4.45 -3.80
CA LEU A 159 -11.96 -5.53 -3.02
C LEU A 159 -10.52 -5.86 -3.47
N TYR A 160 -10.26 -5.78 -4.78
CA TYR A 160 -8.97 -6.19 -5.36
C TYR A 160 -8.39 -5.17 -6.35
N PRO A 161 -8.31 -3.87 -6.01
CA PRO A 161 -7.85 -2.83 -6.94
C PRO A 161 -6.38 -2.99 -7.38
N HIS A 162 -5.51 -3.70 -6.60
CA HIS A 162 -4.16 -4.06 -7.06
C HIS A 162 -4.18 -4.89 -8.34
N ILE A 163 -5.17 -5.78 -8.49
CA ILE A 163 -5.33 -6.57 -9.72
C ILE A 163 -5.71 -5.65 -10.88
N ALA A 164 -6.57 -4.63 -10.65
CA ALA A 164 -6.88 -3.64 -11.68
C ALA A 164 -5.64 -2.83 -12.09
N LYS A 165 -4.75 -2.51 -11.14
CA LYS A 165 -3.48 -1.85 -11.44
C LYS A 165 -2.53 -2.76 -12.22
N ASP A 166 -2.31 -3.98 -11.74
CA ASP A 166 -1.32 -4.89 -12.29
C ASP A 166 -1.72 -5.44 -13.66
N GLU A 167 -3.01 -5.78 -13.86
CA GLU A 167 -3.49 -6.44 -15.06
C GLU A 167 -4.16 -5.49 -16.08
N LEU A 168 -4.70 -4.35 -15.63
CA LEU A 168 -5.38 -3.37 -16.48
C LEU A 168 -4.61 -2.05 -16.62
N GLY A 169 -3.56 -1.82 -15.82
CA GLY A 169 -2.85 -0.55 -15.77
C GLY A 169 -3.69 0.61 -15.20
N ILE A 170 -4.75 0.30 -14.42
CA ILE A 170 -5.63 1.30 -13.83
C ILE A 170 -5.16 1.59 -12.42
N GLU A 171 -4.60 2.78 -12.21
CA GLU A 171 -4.22 3.23 -10.89
C GLU A 171 -5.46 3.65 -10.10
N ILE A 172 -5.71 2.96 -8.99
CA ILE A 172 -6.84 3.23 -8.08
C ILE A 172 -6.33 3.87 -6.80
N ASP A 173 -5.08 3.60 -6.41
CA ASP A 173 -4.42 4.21 -5.27
C ASP A 173 -3.75 5.55 -5.64
N THR A 174 -3.49 6.38 -4.63
CA THR A 174 -2.85 7.67 -4.82
C THR A 174 -1.33 7.62 -4.67
N ASN A 175 -0.73 6.44 -4.60
CA ASN A 175 0.70 6.22 -4.37
C ASN A 175 1.23 6.88 -3.07
N GLN A 176 0.47 6.78 -1.99
CA GLN A 176 0.85 7.28 -0.67
C GLN A 176 1.17 6.17 0.33
N PHE A 177 0.69 4.94 0.09
CA PHE A 177 1.00 3.75 0.89
C PHE A 177 2.15 2.98 0.27
N PHE A 178 3.06 2.54 1.11
CA PHE A 178 4.25 1.79 0.72
C PHE A 178 4.48 0.62 1.68
N GLU A 179 5.01 -0.48 1.19
CA GLU A 179 5.70 -1.43 2.05
C GLU A 179 6.98 -0.78 2.59
N VAL A 180 7.53 -1.30 3.68
CA VAL A 180 8.63 -0.66 4.41
C VAL A 180 9.83 -0.38 3.51
N GLU A 181 10.26 -1.37 2.72
CA GLU A 181 11.44 -1.23 1.87
C GLU A 181 11.20 -0.36 0.64
N ASP A 182 9.98 -0.32 0.12
CA ASP A 182 9.63 0.57 -0.98
C ASP A 182 9.51 2.03 -0.52
N PHE A 183 9.07 2.26 0.71
CA PHE A 183 9.13 3.58 1.34
C PHE A 183 10.58 4.07 1.44
N VAL A 184 11.51 3.23 1.90
CA VAL A 184 12.95 3.55 1.98
C VAL A 184 13.49 3.93 0.61
N LYS A 185 13.24 3.13 -0.41
CA LYS A 185 13.67 3.43 -1.79
C LYS A 185 13.12 4.76 -2.29
N SER A 186 11.82 5.04 -2.05
CA SER A 186 11.17 6.28 -2.47
C SER A 186 11.72 7.51 -1.74
N TYR A 187 12.20 7.34 -0.51
CA TYR A 187 12.79 8.39 0.29
C TYR A 187 14.21 8.74 -0.17
N ASP A 188 15.03 7.72 -0.41
CA ASP A 188 16.44 7.88 -0.82
C ASP A 188 16.58 8.37 -2.27
N ALA A 189 15.64 8.03 -3.15
CA ALA A 189 15.62 8.46 -4.55
C ALA A 189 15.57 10.00 -4.72
N ASN A 190 15.10 10.73 -3.72
CA ASN A 190 15.01 12.19 -3.78
C ASN A 190 16.36 12.93 -3.58
N GLY A 191 17.49 12.24 -3.42
CA GLY A 191 18.89 12.74 -3.54
C GLY A 191 19.35 13.88 -2.63
N ILE A 192 18.44 14.47 -1.85
CA ILE A 192 18.69 15.69 -1.03
C ILE A 192 18.45 15.41 0.46
N ASN A 193 17.90 14.26 0.77
CA ASN A 193 17.67 13.82 2.13
C ASN A 193 18.92 13.11 2.67
N ALA A 194 19.15 13.18 3.98
CA ALA A 194 20.06 12.24 4.63
C ALA A 194 19.54 10.82 4.37
N PRO A 195 20.41 9.85 4.07
CA PRO A 195 19.98 8.48 3.85
C PRO A 195 19.25 7.95 5.08
N ILE A 196 18.15 7.25 4.86
CA ILE A 196 17.41 6.58 5.95
C ILE A 196 17.76 5.09 6.04
N ASN A 197 18.53 4.58 5.10
CA ASN A 197 19.07 3.22 5.12
C ASN A 197 20.51 3.21 5.69
N CYS A 198 20.70 3.87 6.85
CA CYS A 198 21.95 3.92 7.60
C CYS A 198 21.88 3.00 8.82
N ASP A 199 23.01 2.81 9.51
CA ASP A 199 23.04 2.05 10.77
C ASP A 199 22.11 2.65 11.82
N PHE A 200 21.45 1.80 12.58
CA PHE A 200 20.56 2.23 13.65
C PHE A 200 21.34 2.28 14.98
N LEU A 201 21.75 3.47 15.37
CA LEU A 201 22.62 3.71 16.53
C LEU A 201 22.02 4.75 17.47
N HIS A 202 22.33 4.57 18.77
CA HIS A 202 22.01 5.54 19.84
C HIS A 202 20.53 5.88 20.04
N ARG A 203 19.61 4.92 19.70
CA ARG A 203 18.15 5.09 19.84
C ARG A 203 17.47 3.83 20.39
N GLU A 204 18.22 2.98 21.08
CA GLU A 204 17.75 1.68 21.58
C GLU A 204 16.66 1.84 22.66
N SER A 205 16.74 2.91 23.48
CA SER A 205 15.72 3.17 24.51
C SER A 205 14.42 3.65 23.91
N GLU A 206 14.46 4.61 22.99
CA GLU A 206 13.29 5.13 22.28
C GLU A 206 12.66 4.07 21.38
N PHE A 207 13.48 3.19 20.80
CA PHE A 207 13.01 2.03 20.04
C PHE A 207 12.20 1.07 20.92
N THR A 208 12.75 0.68 22.08
CA THR A 208 12.09 -0.21 23.04
C THR A 208 10.79 0.40 23.57
N GLU A 209 10.81 1.69 23.89
CA GLU A 209 9.64 2.44 24.33
C GLU A 209 8.57 2.49 23.25
N THR A 210 8.95 2.76 21.99
CA THR A 210 8.02 2.81 20.86
C THR A 210 7.40 1.45 20.58
N CYS A 211 8.18 0.38 20.59
CA CYS A 211 7.68 -0.99 20.42
C CYS A 211 6.68 -1.36 21.54
N THR A 212 6.98 -1.01 22.77
CA THR A 212 6.09 -1.23 23.91
C THR A 212 4.80 -0.42 23.78
N SER A 213 4.93 0.82 23.33
CA SER A 213 3.78 1.71 23.10
C SER A 213 2.82 1.16 22.06
N ILE A 214 3.32 0.70 20.91
CA ILE A 214 2.49 0.14 19.84
C ILE A 214 1.68 -1.07 20.30
N ILE A 215 2.25 -1.90 21.17
CA ILE A 215 1.53 -3.06 21.72
C ILE A 215 0.34 -2.60 22.56
N ASN A 216 0.55 -1.59 23.41
CA ASN A 216 -0.40 -1.19 24.46
C ASN A 216 -1.40 -0.12 24.02
N ASN A 217 -1.10 0.67 22.98
CA ASN A 217 -1.90 1.81 22.55
C ASN A 217 -2.38 1.64 21.12
N LYS A 218 -3.50 2.28 20.78
CA LYS A 218 -4.02 2.35 19.40
C LYS A 218 -3.24 3.35 18.55
N VAL A 219 -2.79 4.46 19.14
CA VAL A 219 -2.03 5.52 18.47
C VAL A 219 -0.80 5.87 19.31
N THR A 220 0.36 5.83 18.66
CA THR A 220 1.66 6.28 19.21
C THR A 220 2.16 7.44 18.35
N ILE A 221 2.56 8.54 18.99
CA ILE A 221 3.06 9.75 18.32
C ILE A 221 4.53 9.97 18.71
N LEU A 222 5.42 9.94 17.70
CA LEU A 222 6.80 10.36 17.82
C LEU A 222 6.88 11.86 17.51
N THR A 223 7.27 12.66 18.48
CA THR A 223 7.40 14.12 18.33
C THR A 223 8.84 14.58 18.54
N GLY A 224 9.17 15.77 18.05
CA GLY A 224 10.47 16.39 18.21
C GLY A 224 10.91 17.15 16.97
N ALA A 225 12.03 17.86 17.07
CA ALA A 225 12.55 18.75 16.04
C ALA A 225 12.74 18.04 14.69
N SER A 226 12.76 18.80 13.59
CA SER A 226 13.06 18.23 12.29
C SER A 226 14.50 17.71 12.23
N GLY A 227 14.72 16.56 11.58
CA GLY A 227 16.07 16.02 11.33
C GLY A 227 16.72 15.28 12.51
N ILE A 228 15.98 14.95 13.58
CA ILE A 228 16.50 14.21 14.74
C ILE A 228 16.32 12.69 14.66
N GLY A 229 15.87 12.15 13.52
CA GLY A 229 15.79 10.70 13.29
C GLY A 229 14.45 10.04 13.57
N LYS A 230 13.32 10.79 13.72
CA LYS A 230 11.98 10.21 13.97
C LYS A 230 11.58 9.17 12.91
N THR A 231 11.71 9.51 11.63
CA THR A 231 11.39 8.61 10.52
C THR A 231 12.26 7.37 10.52
N ARG A 232 13.57 7.49 10.79
CA ARG A 232 14.48 6.35 10.90
C ARG A 232 14.11 5.40 12.04
N LEU A 233 13.79 5.96 13.21
CA LEU A 233 13.30 5.19 14.36
C LEU A 233 12.00 4.45 14.02
N ALA A 234 11.03 5.14 13.43
CA ALA A 234 9.75 4.55 13.04
C ALA A 234 9.91 3.40 12.05
N LEU A 235 10.80 3.55 11.06
CA LEU A 235 11.09 2.48 10.09
C LEU A 235 11.72 1.25 10.74
N GLU A 236 12.61 1.42 11.72
CA GLU A 236 13.18 0.29 12.46
C GLU A 236 12.10 -0.47 13.24
N VAL A 237 11.18 0.26 13.87
CA VAL A 237 10.02 -0.33 14.53
C VAL A 237 9.11 -1.05 13.53
N CYS A 238 8.86 -0.46 12.35
CA CYS A 238 8.08 -1.10 11.27
C CYS A 238 8.73 -2.40 10.80
N ARG A 239 10.04 -2.41 10.58
CA ARG A 239 10.79 -3.62 10.20
C ARG A 239 10.67 -4.73 11.24
N GLN A 240 10.76 -4.40 12.54
CA GLN A 240 10.58 -5.39 13.59
C GLN A 240 9.16 -5.96 13.64
N GLN A 241 8.15 -5.14 13.34
CA GLN A 241 6.74 -5.56 13.38
C GLN A 241 6.30 -6.31 12.10
N ASP A 242 7.05 -6.19 11.01
CA ASP A 242 6.79 -6.89 9.74
C ASP A 242 7.25 -8.36 9.82
N ASN A 243 6.48 -9.16 10.54
CA ASN A 243 6.80 -10.54 10.88
C ASN A 243 5.87 -11.57 10.20
N GLY A 244 5.15 -11.16 9.16
CA GLY A 244 4.18 -11.97 8.41
C GLY A 244 2.84 -12.20 9.12
N LYS A 245 2.68 -11.76 10.38
CA LYS A 245 1.41 -11.79 11.12
C LYS A 245 0.73 -10.42 11.20
N THR A 246 1.53 -9.36 11.10
CA THR A 246 1.09 -7.97 11.07
C THR A 246 1.41 -7.41 9.69
N LYS A 247 0.43 -6.85 9.01
CA LYS A 247 0.65 -6.11 7.76
C LYS A 247 1.16 -4.72 8.12
N VAL A 248 2.31 -4.34 7.59
CA VAL A 248 2.95 -3.06 7.91
C VAL A 248 2.98 -2.16 6.69
N PHE A 249 2.46 -0.95 6.82
CA PHE A 249 2.48 0.05 5.76
C PHE A 249 3.07 1.36 6.26
N CYS A 250 3.82 2.02 5.39
CA CYS A 250 4.33 3.38 5.59
C CYS A 250 3.57 4.34 4.67
N VAL A 251 3.09 5.45 5.22
CA VAL A 251 2.31 6.45 4.49
C VAL A 251 3.11 7.74 4.39
N LYS A 252 3.25 8.25 3.16
CA LYS A 252 3.84 9.55 2.86
C LYS A 252 2.84 10.38 2.08
N SER A 253 2.34 11.46 2.68
CA SER A 253 1.36 12.32 2.04
C SER A 253 1.93 13.02 0.80
N ASN A 254 1.19 12.99 -0.28
CA ASN A 254 1.45 13.73 -1.50
C ASN A 254 0.38 14.82 -1.78
N GLY A 255 -0.47 15.11 -0.79
CA GLY A 255 -1.52 16.12 -0.88
C GLY A 255 -2.86 15.60 -1.41
N ASN A 256 -2.99 14.32 -1.70
CA ASN A 256 -4.26 13.69 -2.06
C ASN A 256 -4.97 13.12 -0.83
N PHE A 257 -6.28 12.88 -0.95
CA PHE A 257 -7.05 12.20 0.10
C PHE A 257 -6.67 10.73 0.19
N LEU A 258 -6.58 10.20 1.41
CA LEU A 258 -6.17 8.81 1.70
C LEU A 258 -7.33 7.81 1.81
N TYR A 259 -8.56 8.26 1.65
CA TYR A 259 -9.74 7.42 1.92
C TYR A 259 -9.79 6.13 1.08
N GLU A 260 -9.53 6.26 -0.22
CA GLU A 260 -9.54 5.10 -1.12
C GLU A 260 -8.33 4.19 -0.86
N ASP A 261 -7.15 4.78 -0.59
CA ASP A 261 -5.96 4.01 -0.23
C ASP A 261 -6.18 3.20 1.06
N ILE A 262 -6.81 3.79 2.08
CA ILE A 262 -7.12 3.09 3.34
C ILE A 262 -7.99 1.87 3.08
N LYS A 263 -9.07 2.03 2.32
CA LYS A 263 -9.96 0.90 1.96
C LYS A 263 -9.24 -0.18 1.18
N TYR A 264 -8.30 0.23 0.35
CA TYR A 264 -7.50 -0.65 -0.46
C TYR A 264 -6.54 -1.50 0.37
N TYR A 265 -5.69 -0.83 1.15
CA TYR A 265 -4.62 -1.49 1.90
C TYR A 265 -5.12 -2.18 3.18
N ILE A 266 -6.28 -1.75 3.73
CA ILE A 266 -6.92 -2.34 4.91
C ILE A 266 -8.23 -3.05 4.50
N SER A 267 -8.15 -3.93 3.52
CA SER A 267 -9.32 -4.61 2.93
C SER A 267 -9.77 -5.87 3.69
N ASP A 268 -8.88 -6.51 4.42
CA ASP A 268 -9.13 -7.79 5.11
C ASP A 268 -9.03 -7.61 6.63
N SER A 269 -9.79 -8.37 7.40
CA SER A 269 -9.61 -8.46 8.85
C SER A 269 -8.20 -8.95 9.20
N GLY A 270 -7.63 -8.44 10.29
CA GLY A 270 -6.28 -8.80 10.70
C GLY A 270 -5.57 -7.72 11.49
N LYS A 271 -4.25 -7.92 11.67
CA LYS A 271 -3.38 -6.97 12.39
C LYS A 271 -2.64 -6.08 11.42
N TYR A 272 -2.67 -4.79 11.70
CA TYR A 272 -2.03 -3.76 10.90
C TYR A 272 -1.21 -2.81 11.78
N LEU A 273 -0.04 -2.42 11.29
CA LEU A 273 0.70 -1.25 11.76
C LEU A 273 0.82 -0.28 10.60
N ILE A 274 0.33 0.94 10.77
CA ILE A 274 0.42 1.98 9.74
C ILE A 274 1.22 3.14 10.30
N PHE A 275 2.39 3.36 9.71
CA PHE A 275 3.26 4.48 10.00
C PHE A 275 2.95 5.65 9.08
N PHE A 276 2.57 6.80 9.63
CA PHE A 276 2.39 8.05 8.90
C PHE A 276 3.59 8.96 9.12
N ASP A 277 4.37 9.17 8.07
CA ASP A 277 5.50 10.11 8.13
C ASP A 277 5.01 11.54 7.94
N ASP A 278 5.50 12.45 8.82
CA ASP A 278 5.05 13.85 8.87
C ASP A 278 3.50 13.96 8.81
N VAL A 279 2.79 13.32 9.75
CA VAL A 279 1.31 13.21 9.75
C VAL A 279 0.59 14.56 9.65
N ASN A 280 1.26 15.65 10.01
CA ASN A 280 0.76 17.01 9.84
C ASN A 280 0.56 17.43 8.36
N MET A 281 1.15 16.70 7.41
CA MET A 281 0.98 16.91 5.97
C MET A 281 -0.20 16.13 5.39
N VAL A 282 -0.83 15.26 6.17
CA VAL A 282 -1.97 14.45 5.73
C VAL A 282 -3.20 15.32 5.54
N VAL A 283 -3.80 15.23 4.36
CA VAL A 283 -5.04 15.95 4.03
C VAL A 283 -6.21 15.32 4.78
N SER A 284 -6.98 16.17 5.50
CA SER A 284 -8.16 15.73 6.26
C SER A 284 -7.87 14.61 7.26
N LEU A 285 -6.89 14.81 8.14
CA LEU A 285 -6.49 13.84 9.16
C LEU A 285 -7.69 13.31 9.97
N ASP A 286 -8.67 14.15 10.31
CA ASP A 286 -9.89 13.71 11.00
C ASP A 286 -10.63 12.61 10.23
N ASN A 287 -10.75 12.72 8.90
CA ASN A 287 -11.40 11.70 8.09
C ASN A 287 -10.60 10.38 8.06
N VAL A 288 -9.27 10.48 8.04
CA VAL A 288 -8.37 9.30 8.12
C VAL A 288 -8.55 8.58 9.45
N LEU A 289 -8.54 9.34 10.55
CA LEU A 289 -8.75 8.80 11.91
C LEU A 289 -10.13 8.16 12.04
N ASP A 290 -11.19 8.85 11.59
CA ASP A 290 -12.54 8.32 11.59
C ASP A 290 -12.62 7.00 10.81
N THR A 291 -12.09 6.97 9.59
CA THR A 291 -12.13 5.77 8.74
C THR A 291 -11.41 4.58 9.38
N ILE A 292 -10.22 4.79 10.00
CA ILE A 292 -9.41 3.70 10.54
C ILE A 292 -9.91 3.28 11.92
N LEU A 293 -10.21 4.22 12.81
CA LEU A 293 -10.53 3.91 14.21
C LEU A 293 -11.96 3.43 14.41
N THR A 294 -12.82 3.56 13.39
CA THR A 294 -14.20 3.02 13.39
C THR A 294 -14.32 1.67 12.68
N LEU A 295 -13.20 1.08 12.22
CA LEU A 295 -13.20 -0.25 11.62
C LEU A 295 -13.75 -1.29 12.62
N PRO A 296 -14.38 -2.38 12.14
CA PRO A 296 -14.86 -3.49 12.97
C PRO A 296 -13.77 -4.08 13.87
N THR A 297 -14.17 -4.74 14.95
CA THR A 297 -13.25 -5.24 15.99
C THR A 297 -12.31 -6.36 15.53
N ASP A 298 -12.58 -6.99 14.41
CA ASP A 298 -11.71 -7.96 13.75
C ASP A 298 -10.54 -7.32 12.97
N PHE A 299 -10.53 -5.97 12.87
CA PHE A 299 -9.39 -5.18 12.41
C PHE A 299 -8.61 -4.61 13.60
N ASP A 300 -7.45 -5.20 13.89
CA ASP A 300 -6.56 -4.65 14.92
C ASP A 300 -5.53 -3.71 14.29
N VAL A 301 -5.93 -2.46 14.07
CA VAL A 301 -5.07 -1.43 13.47
C VAL A 301 -4.39 -0.62 14.54
N LYS A 302 -3.05 -0.50 14.44
CA LYS A 302 -2.20 0.35 15.24
C LYS A 302 -1.63 1.47 14.38
N LEU A 303 -1.61 2.69 14.89
CA LEU A 303 -1.11 3.86 14.20
C LEU A 303 0.17 4.36 14.86
N LEU A 304 1.21 4.55 14.08
CA LEU A 304 2.46 5.20 14.47
C LEU A 304 2.61 6.50 13.67
N PHE A 305 2.71 7.61 14.34
CA PHE A 305 2.82 8.93 13.70
C PHE A 305 4.19 9.55 13.98
N SER A 306 4.82 10.13 12.97
CA SER A 306 5.83 11.14 13.17
C SER A 306 5.23 12.53 12.99
N VAL A 307 5.58 13.46 13.86
CA VAL A 307 5.11 14.86 13.81
C VAL A 307 6.23 15.80 14.20
N ARG A 308 6.25 16.99 13.61
CA ARG A 308 7.18 18.08 13.96
C ARG A 308 6.63 18.90 15.11
N ASP A 309 7.52 19.48 15.92
CA ASP A 309 7.18 20.25 17.12
C ASP A 309 6.08 21.28 16.91
N TYR A 310 6.17 22.06 15.84
CA TYR A 310 5.20 23.12 15.54
C TYR A 310 3.77 22.63 15.27
N ALA A 311 3.61 21.36 14.89
CA ALA A 311 2.31 20.77 14.57
C ALA A 311 1.80 19.81 15.63
N LYS A 312 2.58 19.57 16.70
CA LYS A 312 2.33 18.59 17.75
C LYS A 312 0.94 18.74 18.36
N GLU A 313 0.63 19.91 18.87
CA GLU A 313 -0.64 20.16 19.59
C GLU A 313 -1.85 19.91 18.68
N ARG A 314 -1.82 20.39 17.44
CA ARG A 314 -2.91 20.17 16.46
C ARG A 314 -3.17 18.71 16.18
N VAL A 315 -2.11 17.90 16.07
CA VAL A 315 -2.23 16.45 15.81
C VAL A 315 -2.74 15.72 17.05
N ILE A 316 -2.23 16.07 18.23
CA ILE A 316 -2.69 15.51 19.51
C ILE A 316 -4.18 15.80 19.72
N ASP A 317 -4.62 17.04 19.48
CA ASP A 317 -6.03 17.45 19.59
C ASP A 317 -6.93 16.67 18.61
N ALA A 318 -6.47 16.45 17.37
CA ALA A 318 -7.21 15.66 16.39
C ALA A 318 -7.36 14.20 16.85
N VAL A 319 -6.30 13.57 17.27
CA VAL A 319 -6.29 12.16 17.73
C VAL A 319 -7.11 11.99 19.02
N SER A 320 -6.98 12.93 19.96
CA SER A 320 -7.63 12.86 21.28
C SER A 320 -9.17 12.90 21.23
N ARG A 321 -9.75 13.30 20.09
CA ARG A 321 -11.20 13.19 19.87
C ARG A 321 -11.68 11.75 19.71
N TYR A 322 -10.78 10.82 19.34
CA TYR A 322 -11.09 9.42 19.10
C TYR A 322 -10.49 8.49 20.15
N VAL A 323 -9.21 8.71 20.49
CA VAL A 323 -8.45 7.86 21.43
C VAL A 323 -7.33 8.66 22.06
N LEU A 324 -6.97 8.34 23.30
CA LEU A 324 -5.81 8.95 23.96
C LEU A 324 -4.52 8.41 23.32
N PRO A 325 -3.69 9.27 22.67
CA PRO A 325 -2.43 8.80 22.10
C PRO A 325 -1.37 8.65 23.19
N ASN A 326 -0.43 7.72 22.99
CA ASN A 326 0.85 7.75 23.71
C ASN A 326 1.85 8.62 22.95
N ILE A 327 2.50 9.55 23.64
CA ILE A 327 3.40 10.54 23.06
C ILE A 327 4.82 10.23 23.51
N ILE A 328 5.73 10.05 22.56
CA ILE A 328 7.16 9.80 22.79
C ILE A 328 7.93 10.98 22.20
N GLU A 329 8.64 11.70 23.04
CA GLU A 329 9.44 12.85 22.66
C GLU A 329 10.87 12.41 22.31
N ILE A 330 11.27 12.61 21.07
CA ILE A 330 12.59 12.25 20.58
C ILE A 330 13.53 13.45 20.75
N GLY A 331 14.58 13.24 21.54
CA GLY A 331 15.59 14.25 21.84
C GLY A 331 16.61 14.45 20.72
N ARG A 332 17.42 15.50 20.85
CA ARG A 332 18.58 15.73 19.98
C ARG A 332 19.68 14.72 20.29
N PHE A 333 20.48 14.38 19.28
CA PHE A 333 21.69 13.60 19.48
C PHE A 333 22.76 14.41 20.21
N LYS A 334 23.60 13.73 21.01
CA LYS A 334 24.80 14.32 21.58
C LYS A 334 25.92 14.40 20.52
N ASP A 335 26.89 15.28 20.73
CA ASP A 335 28.00 15.45 19.80
C ASP A 335 28.79 14.15 19.57
N ASP A 336 29.00 13.36 20.61
CA ASP A 336 29.72 12.09 20.49
C ASP A 336 28.91 11.03 19.75
N GLU A 337 27.59 10.98 19.92
CA GLU A 337 26.69 10.10 19.19
C GLU A 337 26.70 10.46 17.70
N ILE A 338 26.69 11.75 17.35
CA ILE A 338 26.82 12.22 15.95
C ILE A 338 28.16 11.79 15.36
N LYS A 339 29.28 11.97 16.10
CA LYS A 339 30.60 11.55 15.62
C LYS A 339 30.67 10.06 15.35
N ASP A 340 30.06 9.23 16.20
CA ASP A 340 30.06 7.79 16.02
C ASP A 340 29.22 7.38 14.79
N ILE A 341 28.06 7.98 14.59
CA ILE A 341 27.23 7.73 13.39
C ILE A 341 27.99 8.13 12.12
N LEU A 342 28.65 9.31 12.11
CA LEU A 342 29.42 9.77 10.95
C LEU A 342 30.63 8.89 10.63
N LYS A 343 31.25 8.28 11.65
CA LYS A 343 32.35 7.32 11.46
C LYS A 343 31.81 6.02 10.86
N SER A 344 30.65 5.53 11.34
CA SER A 344 30.06 4.29 10.86
C SER A 344 29.56 4.44 9.42
N ASP A 345 28.71 5.43 9.16
CA ASP A 345 27.98 5.53 7.89
C ASP A 345 28.72 6.28 6.79
N LEU A 346 29.58 7.26 7.13
CA LEU A 346 30.30 8.08 6.16
C LEU A 346 31.82 7.86 6.19
N GLU A 347 32.31 6.95 7.03
CA GLU A 347 33.73 6.62 7.20
C GLU A 347 34.61 7.86 7.47
N ILE A 348 34.06 8.89 8.07
CA ILE A 348 34.79 10.11 8.42
C ILE A 348 35.63 9.84 9.66
N VAL A 349 36.96 9.75 9.51
CA VAL A 349 37.89 9.46 10.61
C VAL A 349 38.63 10.68 11.13
N ASN A 350 38.65 11.81 10.38
CA ASN A 350 39.36 13.02 10.78
C ASN A 350 38.68 13.71 11.98
N PRO A 351 39.39 13.85 13.14
CA PRO A 351 38.79 14.40 14.34
C PRO A 351 38.30 15.84 14.22
N ASP A 352 39.00 16.66 13.43
CA ASP A 352 38.65 18.06 13.25
C ASP A 352 37.39 18.21 12.41
N TYR A 353 37.20 17.31 11.41
CA TYR A 353 35.96 17.25 10.61
C TYR A 353 34.79 16.81 11.49
N LEU A 354 34.96 15.75 12.23
CA LEU A 354 33.92 15.21 13.12
C LEU A 354 33.49 16.26 14.16
N LYS A 355 34.46 16.94 14.78
CA LYS A 355 34.17 18.00 15.73
C LYS A 355 33.39 19.15 15.08
N LYS A 356 33.87 19.63 13.93
CA LYS A 356 33.21 20.76 13.25
C LYS A 356 31.82 20.43 12.75
N ILE A 357 31.62 19.20 12.25
CA ILE A 357 30.29 18.74 11.80
C ILE A 357 29.32 18.61 12.98
N ALA A 358 29.76 18.06 14.12
CA ALA A 358 28.94 17.94 15.32
C ALA A 358 28.51 19.32 15.85
N GLU A 359 29.44 20.29 15.90
CA GLU A 359 29.13 21.69 16.26
C GLU A 359 28.06 22.31 15.35
N ILE A 360 28.19 22.13 14.03
CA ILE A 360 27.23 22.65 13.04
C ILE A 360 25.87 21.96 13.19
N ALA A 361 25.89 20.67 13.35
CA ALA A 361 24.67 19.85 13.45
C ALA A 361 23.85 20.18 14.70
N ASN A 362 24.50 20.51 15.81
CA ASN A 362 23.85 20.85 17.07
C ASN A 362 22.73 19.83 17.44
N GLY A 363 23.05 18.54 17.37
CA GLY A 363 22.13 17.45 17.66
C GLY A 363 21.17 17.07 16.54
N ASN A 364 21.25 17.69 15.37
CA ASN A 364 20.45 17.39 14.19
C ASN A 364 21.20 16.44 13.26
N ILE A 365 20.83 15.16 13.25
CA ILE A 365 21.55 14.13 12.49
C ILE A 365 21.42 14.33 10.96
N ARG A 366 20.31 14.85 10.47
CA ARG A 366 20.17 15.16 9.05
C ARG A 366 21.17 16.23 8.61
N LEU A 367 21.33 17.26 9.42
CA LEU A 367 22.31 18.33 9.18
C LEU A 367 23.74 17.79 9.25
N ALA A 368 23.99 16.86 10.17
CA ALA A 368 25.30 16.19 10.27
C ALA A 368 25.63 15.40 9.00
N PHE A 369 24.69 14.62 8.46
CA PHE A 369 24.88 13.89 7.21
C PHE A 369 25.12 14.84 6.02
N LEU A 370 24.35 15.91 5.90
CA LEU A 370 24.54 16.90 4.82
C LEU A 370 25.90 17.57 4.88
N ALA A 371 26.33 17.95 6.08
CA ALA A 371 27.67 18.53 6.31
C ALA A 371 28.79 17.50 6.06
N GLY A 372 28.57 16.26 6.50
CA GLY A 372 29.52 15.15 6.29
C GLY A 372 29.73 14.83 4.82
N MET A 373 28.65 14.61 4.06
CA MET A 373 28.71 14.36 2.62
C MET A 373 29.40 15.50 1.87
N ARG A 374 29.10 16.75 2.26
CA ARG A 374 29.76 17.91 1.65
C ARG A 374 31.25 17.95 1.99
N SER A 375 31.65 17.56 3.19
CA SER A 375 33.06 17.47 3.58
C SER A 375 33.86 16.45 2.77
N ILE A 376 33.23 15.36 2.41
CA ILE A 376 33.84 14.30 1.59
C ILE A 376 34.02 14.77 0.17
N ASN A 377 33.02 15.44 -0.41
CA ASN A 377 33.03 15.88 -1.81
C ASN A 377 33.92 17.13 -2.05
N ASP A 378 33.80 18.13 -1.17
CA ASP A 378 34.34 19.47 -1.38
C ASP A 378 35.45 19.86 -0.39
N GLY A 379 35.78 18.97 0.55
CA GLY A 379 36.82 19.15 1.58
C GLY A 379 36.41 20.07 2.74
N TYR A 380 37.36 20.30 3.67
CA TYR A 380 37.13 21.02 4.92
C TYR A 380 36.67 22.47 4.75
N GLN A 381 37.09 23.16 3.70
CA GLN A 381 36.70 24.54 3.45
C GLN A 381 35.19 24.69 3.18
N ALA A 382 34.55 23.65 2.62
CA ALA A 382 33.11 23.64 2.34
C ALA A 382 32.28 23.61 3.63
N ILE A 383 32.80 23.03 4.71
CA ILE A 383 32.13 22.98 6.02
C ILE A 383 32.17 24.34 6.73
N ARG A 384 33.19 25.18 6.42
CA ARG A 384 33.30 26.52 7.03
C ARG A 384 32.12 27.45 6.69
N ASN A 385 31.50 27.22 5.52
CA ASN A 385 30.29 27.95 5.10
C ASN A 385 29.02 27.25 5.60
N ALA A 386 28.92 27.08 6.94
CA ALA A 386 27.72 26.54 7.56
C ALA A 386 26.44 27.26 7.13
N GLU A 387 26.53 28.57 6.84
CA GLU A 387 25.41 29.41 6.43
C GLU A 387 24.68 28.88 5.18
N ASP A 388 25.41 28.38 4.18
CA ASP A 388 24.80 27.82 2.96
C ASP A 388 24.11 26.47 3.22
N ILE A 389 24.68 25.65 4.14
CA ILE A 389 24.08 24.39 4.54
C ILE A 389 22.77 24.67 5.31
N PHE A 390 22.80 25.64 6.22
CA PHE A 390 21.62 26.08 6.98
C PHE A 390 20.54 26.67 6.06
N LYS A 391 20.89 27.57 5.16
CA LYS A 391 19.94 28.19 4.21
C LYS A 391 19.23 27.14 3.36
N ASN A 392 19.95 26.16 2.84
CA ASN A 392 19.37 25.10 2.02
C ASN A 392 18.48 24.14 2.84
N TYR A 393 18.84 23.88 4.09
CA TYR A 393 18.08 23.01 4.96
C TYR A 393 16.83 23.68 5.52
N TYR A 394 16.99 24.85 6.15
CA TYR A 394 15.88 25.59 6.76
C TYR A 394 14.97 26.26 5.74
N GLY A 395 15.48 26.70 4.59
CA GLY A 395 14.67 27.24 3.51
C GLY A 395 13.54 26.28 3.10
N ARG A 396 13.84 24.98 3.02
CA ARG A 396 12.83 23.96 2.74
C ARG A 396 11.82 23.75 3.86
N ILE A 397 12.29 23.72 5.11
CA ILE A 397 11.40 23.58 6.28
C ILE A 397 10.41 24.73 6.33
N ILE A 398 10.88 25.94 6.02
CA ILE A 398 10.06 27.16 5.95
C ILE A 398 9.02 27.03 4.81
N ASP A 399 9.43 26.60 3.63
CA ASP A 399 8.54 26.41 2.49
C ASP A 399 7.50 25.30 2.77
N GLU A 400 7.92 24.16 3.34
CA GLU A 400 7.03 23.05 3.70
C GLU A 400 6.03 23.43 4.80
N ALA A 401 6.46 24.21 5.79
CA ALA A 401 5.62 24.67 6.89
C ALA A 401 4.67 25.80 6.48
N LYS A 402 4.83 26.36 5.27
CA LYS A 402 4.11 27.58 4.82
C LYS A 402 4.19 28.72 5.84
N LEU A 403 5.33 28.83 6.51
CA LEU A 403 5.59 29.88 7.48
C LEU A 403 5.76 31.21 6.76
N THR A 404 5.12 32.25 7.29
CA THR A 404 5.32 33.61 6.78
C THR A 404 6.65 34.19 7.29
N LYS A 405 7.13 35.28 6.64
CA LYS A 405 8.34 35.97 7.14
C LYS A 405 8.19 36.45 8.58
N GLU A 406 6.98 36.69 9.04
CA GLU A 406 6.65 37.15 10.40
C GLU A 406 6.79 36.01 11.42
N ASP A 407 6.42 34.76 11.03
CA ASP A 407 6.54 33.56 11.87
C ASP A 407 8.03 33.14 12.10
N ILE A 408 8.94 33.62 11.25
CA ILE A 408 10.38 33.29 11.32
C ILE A 408 11.15 34.25 12.23
N LEU A 409 10.62 35.45 12.45
CA LEU A 409 11.26 36.52 13.20
C LEU A 409 10.87 36.57 14.68
N MET A 410 9.93 35.72 15.13
CA MET A 410 9.62 35.48 16.54
C MET A 410 10.41 34.28 17.08
#